data_aa8845d97c9ad0028ff3fe0d2ca0ecbb
#
_entry.id   aa8845d97c9ad0028ff3fe0d2ca0ecbb
#
_cell.length_a   1.000
_cell.length_b   1.000
_cell.length_c   1.000
_cell.angle_alpha   90.00
_cell.angle_beta   90.00
_cell.angle_gamma   90.00
#
_symmetry.space_group_name_H-M   'P 1'
#
loop_
_entity.id
_entity.type
_entity.pdbx_description
1 polymer ?
#
loop_
_entity_poly.entity_id
_entity_poly.type
_entity_poly.pdbx_seq_one_letter_code
_entity_poly.pdbx_strand_id
1 'polypeptide(L)'
;MLFRSKIANRVYANRMGNGDEASGDGWKYCGRGLIQVTGKENYTWFAASLEITPEEASQYMQTFEGAAQSACWFWETTKLNQYADSGDILTMTKRINGGTIGLEDRIKHYEHALHVFGA
;
A
#
# COMPACT_ATOMS: atom_id res chain seq x y z
N MET A 1 17.78 -4.35 -13.33
CA MET A 1 17.54 -3.76 -12.01
C MET A 1 17.82 -2.27 -11.95
N LEU A 2 18.95 -1.81 -12.54
CA LEU A 2 19.25 -0.37 -12.62
C LEU A 2 18.14 0.43 -13.31
N PHE A 3 17.52 -0.14 -14.33
CA PHE A 3 16.43 0.52 -15.06
C PHE A 3 15.19 0.74 -14.19
N ARG A 4 14.76 -0.30 -13.46
CA ARG A 4 13.60 -0.20 -12.56
C ARG A 4 13.82 0.78 -11.43
N SER A 5 15.03 0.77 -10.84
CA SER A 5 15.37 1.69 -9.76
C SER A 5 15.39 3.14 -10.24
N LYS A 6 15.91 3.40 -11.43
CA LYS A 6 15.90 4.73 -12.02
C LYS A 6 14.48 5.25 -12.25
N ILE A 7 13.60 4.40 -12.79
CA ILE A 7 12.19 4.75 -12.99
C ILE A 7 11.52 5.07 -11.66
N ALA A 8 11.67 4.19 -10.67
CA ALA A 8 11.04 4.39 -9.35
C ALA A 8 11.56 5.66 -8.67
N ASN A 9 12.87 5.90 -8.70
CA ASN A 9 13.47 7.07 -8.10
C ASN A 9 12.98 8.37 -8.76
N ARG A 10 12.71 8.35 -10.05
CA ARG A 10 12.19 9.51 -10.78
C ARG A 10 10.70 9.73 -10.54
N VAL A 11 9.91 8.67 -10.63
CA VAL A 11 8.44 8.75 -10.52
C VAL A 11 8.01 9.13 -9.11
N TYR A 12 8.68 8.59 -8.09
CA TYR A 12 8.30 8.79 -6.70
C TYR A 12 9.15 9.81 -5.97
N ALA A 13 10.01 10.56 -6.68
CA ALA A 13 10.79 11.64 -6.10
C ALA A 13 9.88 12.68 -5.46
N ASN A 14 10.25 13.13 -4.28
CA ASN A 14 9.55 14.18 -3.52
C ASN A 14 8.07 13.88 -3.24
N ARG A 15 7.72 12.60 -3.22
CA ARG A 15 6.35 12.14 -2.94
C ARG A 15 6.37 11.23 -1.71
N MET A 16 5.27 11.28 -0.93
CA MET A 16 5.05 10.37 0.22
C MET A 16 6.26 10.32 1.18
N GLY A 17 6.86 11.47 1.43
CA GLY A 17 8.00 11.59 2.32
C GLY A 17 9.34 11.20 1.72
N ASN A 18 9.39 10.77 0.46
CA ASN A 18 10.64 10.48 -0.23
C ASN A 18 11.44 11.76 -0.50
N GLY A 19 12.76 11.65 -0.51
CA GLY A 19 13.64 12.70 -0.99
C GLY A 19 13.59 12.82 -2.53
N ASP A 20 14.54 13.56 -3.08
CA ASP A 20 14.65 13.76 -4.52
C ASP A 20 15.08 12.47 -5.25
N GLU A 21 15.20 12.57 -6.58
CA GLU A 21 15.61 11.42 -7.39
C GLU A 21 16.96 10.84 -6.95
N ALA A 22 17.91 11.72 -6.59
CA ALA A 22 19.25 11.31 -6.16
C ALA A 22 19.27 10.58 -4.81
N SER A 23 18.25 10.77 -3.96
CA SER A 23 18.17 10.10 -2.66
C SER A 23 18.02 8.58 -2.80
N GLY A 24 17.44 8.10 -3.89
CA GLY A 24 17.17 6.68 -4.08
C GLY A 24 15.93 6.19 -3.32
N ASP A 25 15.21 7.10 -2.65
CA ASP A 25 14.07 6.73 -1.80
C ASP A 25 12.92 6.09 -2.61
N GLY A 26 12.71 6.53 -3.85
CA GLY A 26 11.66 5.97 -4.69
C GLY A 26 11.77 4.46 -4.86
N TRP A 27 12.97 3.96 -5.08
CA TRP A 27 13.23 2.53 -5.17
C TRP A 27 13.32 1.86 -3.80
N LYS A 28 13.98 2.50 -2.85
CA LYS A 28 14.14 1.96 -1.49
C LYS A 28 12.80 1.69 -0.82
N TYR A 29 11.84 2.58 -1.02
CA TYR A 29 10.50 2.50 -0.43
C TYR A 29 9.43 2.20 -1.48
N CYS A 30 9.76 1.37 -2.47
CA CYS A 30 8.79 0.92 -3.47
C CYS A 30 7.70 0.06 -2.85
N GLY A 31 6.60 -0.11 -3.56
CA GLY A 31 5.46 -0.89 -3.08
C GLY A 31 5.84 -2.32 -2.68
N ARG A 32 5.46 -2.71 -1.47
CA ARG A 32 5.69 -4.05 -0.94
C ARG A 32 4.48 -4.53 -0.15
N GLY A 33 4.37 -5.84 0.00
CA GLY A 33 3.26 -6.47 0.70
C GLY A 33 2.01 -6.60 -0.15
N LEU A 34 0.94 -7.14 0.43
CA LEU A 34 -0.31 -7.43 -0.30
C LEU A 34 -1.03 -6.17 -0.79
N ILE A 35 -0.92 -5.07 -0.06
CA ILE A 35 -1.58 -3.82 -0.42
C ILE A 35 -0.64 -2.82 -1.10
N GLN A 36 0.64 -3.16 -1.23
CA GLN A 36 1.67 -2.31 -1.82
C GLN A 36 1.89 -1.02 -1.02
N VAL A 37 2.32 -1.16 0.22
CA VAL A 37 2.77 -0.02 1.05
C VAL A 37 3.94 0.66 0.34
N THR A 38 3.81 1.93 0.04
CA THR A 38 4.74 2.70 -0.80
C THR A 38 5.10 4.01 -0.13
N GLY A 39 6.35 4.42 -0.26
CA GLY A 39 6.85 5.71 0.20
C GLY A 39 7.48 5.65 1.58
N LYS A 40 8.47 6.52 1.77
CA LYS A 40 9.26 6.58 3.01
C LYS A 40 8.38 6.82 4.23
N GLU A 41 7.40 7.70 4.11
CA GLU A 41 6.51 8.07 5.20
C GLU A 41 5.69 6.85 5.67
N ASN A 42 5.07 6.12 4.74
CA ASN A 42 4.30 4.93 5.06
C ASN A 42 5.18 3.81 5.64
N TYR A 43 6.38 3.62 5.10
CA TYR A 43 7.33 2.66 5.66
C TYR A 43 7.72 3.03 7.09
N THR A 44 7.96 4.31 7.34
CA THR A 44 8.32 4.81 8.67
C THR A 44 7.19 4.57 9.68
N TRP A 45 5.96 4.87 9.29
CA TRP A 45 4.80 4.66 10.16
C TRP A 45 4.54 3.18 10.44
N PHE A 46 4.62 2.34 9.41
CA PHE A 46 4.45 0.90 9.60
C PHE A 46 5.56 0.33 10.50
N ALA A 47 6.81 0.71 10.25
CA ALA A 47 7.94 0.28 11.07
C ALA A 47 7.77 0.71 12.53
N ALA A 48 7.32 1.94 12.76
CA ALA A 48 7.08 2.45 14.11
C ALA A 48 6.01 1.63 14.84
N SER A 49 4.98 1.18 14.14
CA SER A 49 3.94 0.34 14.75
C SER A 49 4.46 -1.01 15.24
N LEU A 50 5.59 -1.47 14.71
CA LEU A 50 6.24 -2.72 15.07
C LEU A 50 7.51 -2.52 15.90
N GLU A 51 7.88 -1.27 16.18
CA GLU A 51 9.12 -0.91 16.88
C GLU A 51 10.38 -1.43 16.16
N ILE A 52 10.37 -1.37 14.83
CA ILE A 52 11.50 -1.76 13.97
C ILE A 52 11.90 -0.59 13.06
N THR A 53 13.01 -0.75 12.34
CA THR A 53 13.45 0.26 11.37
C THR A 53 12.71 0.13 10.04
N PRO A 54 12.66 1.20 9.22
CA PRO A 54 12.09 1.10 7.88
C PRO A 54 12.74 0.05 6.99
N GLU A 55 14.05 -0.18 7.15
CA GLU A 55 14.80 -1.23 6.45
C GLU A 55 14.32 -2.62 6.87
N GLU A 56 14.15 -2.83 8.16
CA GLU A 56 13.60 -4.09 8.70
C GLU A 56 12.16 -4.29 8.24
N ALA A 57 11.36 -3.23 8.19
CA ALA A 57 10.00 -3.29 7.66
C ALA A 57 9.97 -3.70 6.19
N SER A 58 10.91 -3.17 5.39
CA SER A 58 11.07 -3.57 3.98
C SER A 58 11.30 -5.08 3.84
N GLN A 59 12.20 -5.63 4.65
CA GLN A 59 12.49 -7.06 4.66
C GLN A 59 11.30 -7.88 5.16
N TYR A 60 10.65 -7.41 6.21
CA TYR A 60 9.49 -8.08 6.79
C TYR A 60 8.32 -8.16 5.80
N MET A 61 8.02 -7.09 5.07
CA MET A 61 6.95 -7.07 4.07
C MET A 61 7.19 -8.02 2.88
N GLN A 62 8.41 -8.51 2.71
CA GLN A 62 8.73 -9.52 1.70
C GLN A 62 8.46 -10.94 2.18
N THR A 63 8.16 -11.12 3.46
CA THR A 63 7.69 -12.40 4.00
C THR A 63 6.17 -12.49 3.84
N PHE A 64 5.63 -13.71 3.91
CA PHE A 64 4.19 -13.92 3.85
C PHE A 64 3.46 -13.19 5.00
N GLU A 65 3.96 -13.34 6.22
CA GLU A 65 3.36 -12.74 7.41
C GLU A 65 3.41 -11.20 7.34
N GLY A 66 4.56 -10.65 6.97
CA GLY A 66 4.72 -9.20 6.87
C GLY A 66 3.91 -8.59 5.76
N ALA A 67 3.77 -9.30 4.64
CA ALA A 67 2.93 -8.86 3.54
C ALA A 67 1.46 -8.73 3.97
N ALA A 68 0.95 -9.71 4.71
CA ALA A 68 -0.41 -9.69 5.24
C ALA A 68 -0.57 -8.63 6.34
N GLN A 69 0.39 -8.55 7.25
CA GLN A 69 0.32 -7.60 8.37
C GLN A 69 0.36 -6.15 7.90
N SER A 70 1.17 -5.84 6.91
CA SER A 70 1.22 -4.48 6.34
C SER A 70 -0.12 -4.08 5.71
N ALA A 71 -0.81 -5.01 5.07
CA ALA A 71 -2.13 -4.77 4.51
C ALA A 71 -3.16 -4.50 5.62
N CYS A 72 -3.15 -5.27 6.69
CA CYS A 72 -4.02 -5.06 7.84
C CYS A 72 -3.73 -3.73 8.54
N TRP A 73 -2.46 -3.40 8.71
CA TRP A 73 -2.05 -2.10 9.27
C TRP A 73 -2.58 -0.94 8.43
N PHE A 74 -2.40 -1.00 7.13
CA PHE A 74 -2.89 0.05 6.22
C PHE A 74 -4.41 0.16 6.29
N TRP A 75 -5.10 -0.97 6.27
CA TRP A 75 -6.56 -1.03 6.35
C TRP A 75 -7.08 -0.36 7.62
N GLU A 76 -6.48 -0.68 8.76
CA GLU A 76 -6.88 -0.13 10.05
C GLU A 76 -6.55 1.36 10.19
N THR A 77 -5.33 1.77 9.83
CA THR A 77 -4.88 3.16 9.98
C THR A 77 -5.62 4.12 9.05
N THR A 78 -6.02 3.66 7.87
CA THR A 78 -6.83 4.46 6.93
C THR A 78 -8.33 4.30 7.16
N LYS A 79 -8.72 3.51 8.16
CA LYS A 79 -10.13 3.32 8.59
C LYS A 79 -11.03 2.86 7.45
N LEU A 80 -10.56 1.88 6.68
CA LEU A 80 -11.28 1.39 5.51
C LEU A 80 -12.53 0.58 5.86
N ASN A 81 -12.63 0.04 7.09
CA ASN A 81 -13.82 -0.70 7.51
C ASN A 81 -15.11 0.09 7.36
N GLN A 82 -15.10 1.40 7.62
CA GLN A 82 -16.28 2.23 7.48
C GLN A 82 -16.84 2.22 6.04
N TYR A 83 -15.98 2.14 5.04
CA TYR A 83 -16.40 2.06 3.64
C TYR A 83 -16.80 0.65 3.25
N ALA A 84 -16.13 -0.36 3.79
CA ALA A 84 -16.50 -1.75 3.59
C ALA A 84 -17.88 -2.04 4.17
N ASP A 85 -18.13 -1.59 5.40
CA ASP A 85 -19.39 -1.81 6.10
C ASP A 85 -20.57 -1.13 5.39
N SER A 86 -20.35 0.05 4.81
CA SER A 86 -21.38 0.79 4.06
C SER A 86 -21.48 0.38 2.59
N GLY A 87 -20.58 -0.47 2.11
CA GLY A 87 -20.53 -0.87 0.69
C GLY A 87 -20.04 0.23 -0.23
N ASP A 88 -19.34 1.23 0.29
CA ASP A 88 -18.81 2.37 -0.48
C ASP A 88 -17.48 2.03 -1.13
N ILE A 89 -17.52 1.22 -2.18
CA ILE A 89 -16.32 0.75 -2.89
C ILE A 89 -15.63 1.89 -3.64
N LEU A 90 -16.39 2.88 -4.08
CA LEU A 90 -15.81 4.05 -4.77
C LEU A 90 -14.87 4.84 -3.85
N THR A 91 -15.32 5.22 -2.67
CA THR A 91 -14.51 5.97 -1.71
C THR A 91 -13.33 5.14 -1.22
N MET A 92 -13.56 3.85 -0.94
CA MET A 92 -12.50 2.92 -0.58
C MET A 92 -11.40 2.88 -1.65
N THR A 93 -11.79 2.76 -2.92
CA THR A 93 -10.84 2.73 -4.04
C THR A 93 -10.03 4.02 -4.12
N LYS A 94 -10.67 5.16 -3.95
CA LYS A 94 -9.97 6.45 -3.93
C LYS A 94 -8.97 6.55 -2.78
N ARG A 95 -9.32 6.05 -1.62
CA ARG A 95 -8.44 6.03 -0.44
C ARG A 95 -7.21 5.16 -0.66
N ILE A 96 -7.37 4.01 -1.29
CA ILE A 96 -6.28 3.06 -1.53
C ILE A 96 -5.40 3.54 -2.70
N ASN A 97 -5.99 3.91 -3.83
CA ASN A 97 -5.29 4.17 -5.08
C ASN A 97 -5.02 5.66 -5.34
N GLY A 98 -5.65 6.56 -4.60
CA GLY A 98 -5.62 7.99 -4.91
C GLY A 98 -6.50 8.39 -6.08
N GLY A 99 -7.24 7.46 -6.68
CA GLY A 99 -8.11 7.68 -7.83
C GLY A 99 -8.99 6.46 -8.09
N THR A 100 -9.56 6.37 -9.28
CA THR A 100 -10.54 5.34 -9.65
C THR A 100 -10.00 4.26 -10.59
N ILE A 101 -8.70 4.23 -10.84
CA ILE A 101 -8.10 3.20 -11.70
C ILE A 101 -8.34 1.83 -11.05
N GLY A 102 -8.89 0.89 -11.82
CA GLY A 102 -9.19 -0.47 -11.35
C GLY A 102 -10.52 -0.59 -10.59
N LEU A 103 -11.33 0.48 -10.52
CA LEU A 103 -12.59 0.46 -9.80
C LEU A 103 -13.54 -0.63 -10.30
N GLU A 104 -13.72 -0.76 -11.60
CA GLU A 104 -14.62 -1.77 -12.18
C GLU A 104 -14.20 -3.19 -11.82
N ASP A 105 -12.90 -3.47 -11.90
CA ASP A 105 -12.35 -4.77 -11.54
C ASP A 105 -12.55 -5.05 -10.06
N ARG A 106 -12.31 -4.06 -9.21
CA ARG A 106 -12.54 -4.17 -7.76
C ARG A 106 -14.00 -4.43 -7.43
N ILE A 107 -14.93 -3.77 -8.11
CA ILE A 107 -16.37 -4.02 -7.92
C ILE A 107 -16.72 -5.47 -8.27
N LYS A 108 -16.18 -5.99 -9.36
CA LYS A 108 -16.39 -7.40 -9.75
C LYS A 108 -15.89 -8.36 -8.67
N HIS A 109 -14.71 -8.12 -8.12
CA HIS A 109 -14.18 -8.95 -7.03
C HIS A 109 -15.04 -8.83 -5.77
N TYR A 110 -15.50 -7.63 -5.46
CA TYR A 110 -16.37 -7.40 -4.31
C TYR A 110 -17.70 -8.14 -4.45
N GLU A 111 -18.37 -8.02 -5.59
CA GLU A 111 -19.62 -8.71 -5.86
C GLU A 111 -19.44 -10.23 -5.83
N HIS A 112 -18.34 -10.73 -6.39
CA HIS A 112 -18.02 -12.15 -6.35
C HIS A 112 -17.82 -12.64 -4.92
N ALA A 113 -17.10 -11.89 -4.10
CA ALA A 113 -16.87 -12.22 -2.69
C ALA A 113 -18.20 -12.27 -1.92
N LEU A 114 -19.07 -11.29 -2.12
CA LEU A 114 -20.40 -11.29 -1.52
C LEU A 114 -21.18 -12.55 -1.89
N HIS A 115 -21.15 -12.94 -3.16
CA HIS A 115 -21.83 -14.15 -3.63
C HIS A 115 -21.25 -15.41 -2.95
N VAL A 116 -19.93 -15.52 -2.92
CA VAL A 116 -19.24 -16.69 -2.33
C VAL A 116 -19.52 -16.82 -0.84
N PHE A 117 -19.54 -15.70 -0.11
CA PHE A 117 -19.77 -15.70 1.33
C PHE A 117 -21.25 -15.63 1.73
N GLY A 118 -22.17 -15.65 0.77
CA GLY A 118 -23.60 -15.69 1.02
C GLY A 118 -24.18 -14.39 1.58
N ALA A 119 -23.53 -13.27 1.29
CA ALA A 119 -23.96 -11.98 1.80
C ALA A 119 -24.88 -11.25 0.82
#